data_b2843dbee3318706c3f4b667b010d456
#
_entry.id   b2843dbee3318706c3f4b667b010d456
#
_cell.length_a   1.000
_cell.length_b   1.000
_cell.length_c   1.000
_cell.angle_alpha   90.00
_cell.angle_beta   90.00
_cell.angle_gamma   90.00
#
_symmetry.space_group_name_H-M   'P 1'
#
loop_
_entity.id
_entity.type
_entity.pdbx_description
1 polymer ?
#
loop_
_entity_poly.entity_id
_entity_poly.type
_entity_poly.pdbx_seq_one_letter_code
_entity_poly.pdbx_strand_id
1 'polypeptide(L)'
;TVASIAALLGAVDGLMFVESRLALLDIFQMFWILATFVCLLLDRQTARRRLAANVMKIVDAHGESGLQKVVFGPGSGLHLWRLAAGICAGAAVAVKWNSLFFIAAMGVLTVFWDMNARRILGLKNWGLVALIREGIPAFIQMIGVGLIVYLTTWIGWFKSSNAFYRHWSNQFPDSGAVKWLPEDLRLLWEYHTSAFKFHSGLSSEHRYASQAWQW
;
A
#
# COMPACT_ATOMS: atom_id res chain seq x y z
N THR A 1 24.72 10.31 13.19
CA THR A 1 24.38 8.93 12.80
C THR A 1 24.04 8.84 11.32
N VAL A 2 24.00 7.63 10.72
CA VAL A 2 23.64 7.43 9.30
C VAL A 2 22.29 8.03 8.96
N ALA A 3 21.28 7.84 9.84
CA ALA A 3 19.95 8.42 9.65
C ALA A 3 19.96 9.96 9.59
N SER A 4 20.75 10.62 10.43
CA SER A 4 20.88 12.09 10.42
C SER A 4 21.55 12.59 9.15
N ILE A 5 22.55 11.87 8.65
CA ILE A 5 23.23 12.19 7.39
C ILE A 5 22.26 12.02 6.21
N ALA A 6 21.51 10.90 6.16
CA ALA A 6 20.51 10.66 5.13
C ALA A 6 19.42 11.74 5.12
N ALA A 7 18.94 12.14 6.29
CA ALA A 7 17.94 13.20 6.42
C ALA A 7 18.51 14.56 5.94
N LEU A 8 19.75 14.88 6.28
CA LEU A 8 20.41 16.11 5.84
C LEU A 8 20.59 16.10 4.31
N LEU A 9 21.07 15.00 3.74
CA LEU A 9 21.22 14.86 2.29
C LEU A 9 19.88 15.04 1.56
N GLY A 10 18.81 14.44 2.08
CA GLY A 10 17.46 14.65 1.54
C GLY A 10 16.99 16.11 1.68
N ALA A 11 17.29 16.78 2.79
CA ALA A 11 16.88 18.17 3.01
C ALA A 11 17.61 19.18 2.09
N VAL A 12 18.82 18.85 1.64
CA VAL A 12 19.61 19.71 0.74
C VAL A 12 19.55 19.25 -0.72
N ASP A 13 18.80 18.19 -1.02
CA ASP A 13 18.61 17.72 -2.39
C ASP A 13 17.87 18.76 -3.22
N GLY A 14 18.48 19.14 -4.35
CA GLY A 14 17.99 20.22 -5.20
C GLY A 14 16.63 19.91 -5.84
N LEU A 15 16.38 18.65 -6.23
CA LEU A 15 15.13 18.24 -6.83
C LEU A 15 13.99 18.32 -5.81
N MET A 16 14.17 17.75 -4.61
CA MET A 16 13.19 17.81 -3.53
C MET A 16 12.88 19.24 -3.11
N PHE A 17 13.92 20.11 -3.08
CA PHE A 17 13.73 21.52 -2.77
C PHE A 17 12.88 22.24 -3.83
N VAL A 18 13.15 22.01 -5.12
CA VAL A 18 12.40 22.62 -6.22
C VAL A 18 10.97 22.12 -6.24
N GLU A 19 10.73 20.80 -6.16
CA GLU A 19 9.39 20.21 -6.16
C GLU A 19 8.54 20.69 -4.98
N SER A 20 9.14 20.83 -3.78
CA SER A 20 8.43 21.33 -2.61
C SER A 20 8.02 22.79 -2.75
N ARG A 21 8.86 23.63 -3.38
CA ARG A 21 8.57 25.06 -3.62
C ARG A 21 7.52 25.29 -4.70
N LEU A 22 7.49 24.42 -5.71
CA LEU A 22 6.48 24.46 -6.77
C LEU A 22 5.15 23.81 -6.34
N ALA A 23 5.09 23.26 -5.12
CA ALA A 23 3.93 22.54 -4.58
C ALA A 23 3.45 21.42 -5.52
N LEU A 24 4.39 20.71 -6.15
CA LEU A 24 4.07 19.57 -7.02
C LEU A 24 3.54 18.41 -6.18
N LEU A 25 2.63 17.65 -6.76
CA LEU A 25 2.00 16.49 -6.08
C LEU A 25 3.02 15.42 -5.67
N ASP A 26 4.15 15.34 -6.36
CA ASP A 26 5.18 14.32 -6.16
C ASP A 26 5.82 14.39 -4.76
N ILE A 27 5.99 15.59 -4.18
CA ILE A 27 6.53 15.73 -2.82
C ILE A 27 5.55 15.17 -1.76
N PHE A 28 4.25 15.41 -1.92
CA PHE A 28 3.24 14.83 -1.03
C PHE A 28 3.13 13.32 -1.20
N GLN A 29 3.19 12.83 -2.43
CA GLN A 29 3.22 11.42 -2.74
C GLN A 29 4.41 10.73 -2.08
N MET A 30 5.61 11.28 -2.24
CA MET A 30 6.84 10.76 -1.65
C MET A 30 6.73 10.67 -0.13
N PHE A 31 6.20 11.70 0.53
CA PHE A 31 5.97 11.68 1.97
C PHE A 31 5.12 10.47 2.39
N TRP A 32 3.98 10.25 1.75
CA TRP A 32 3.09 9.15 2.10
C TRP A 32 3.67 7.77 1.76
N ILE A 33 4.43 7.66 0.67
CA ILE A 33 5.15 6.41 0.32
C ILE A 33 6.20 6.09 1.38
N LEU A 34 7.01 7.08 1.80
CA LEU A 34 8.00 6.89 2.85
C LEU A 34 7.36 6.57 4.20
N ALA A 35 6.27 7.24 4.56
CA ALA A 35 5.51 6.94 5.76
C ALA A 35 4.96 5.50 5.75
N THR A 36 4.44 5.04 4.61
CA THR A 36 4.04 3.64 4.42
C THR A 36 5.20 2.69 4.69
N PHE A 37 6.36 2.95 4.10
CA PHE A 37 7.54 2.11 4.28
C PHE A 37 8.04 2.08 5.73
N VAL A 38 8.07 3.24 6.41
CA VAL A 38 8.43 3.31 7.84
C VAL A 38 7.47 2.48 8.70
N CYS A 39 6.17 2.60 8.45
CA CYS A 39 5.17 1.78 9.16
C CYS A 39 5.41 0.27 8.93
N LEU A 40 5.74 -0.15 7.70
CA LEU A 40 6.06 -1.55 7.41
C LEU A 40 7.36 -2.01 8.07
N LEU A 41 8.37 -1.17 8.20
CA LEU A 41 9.59 -1.48 8.96
C LEU A 41 9.30 -1.69 10.45
N LEU A 42 8.45 -0.86 11.05
CA LEU A 42 8.02 -0.99 12.43
C LEU A 42 7.15 -2.25 12.63
N ASP A 43 6.27 -2.55 11.67
CA ASP A 43 5.51 -3.80 11.66
C ASP A 43 6.43 -5.02 11.62
N ARG A 44 7.39 -5.04 10.70
CA ARG A 44 8.39 -6.12 10.59
C ARG A 44 9.12 -6.37 11.90
N GLN A 45 9.56 -5.32 12.60
CA GLN A 45 10.26 -5.47 13.87
C GLN A 45 9.33 -6.05 14.95
N THR A 46 8.11 -5.52 15.05
CA THR A 46 7.13 -5.94 16.04
C THR A 46 6.66 -7.37 15.78
N ALA A 47 6.34 -7.72 14.53
CA ALA A 47 5.91 -9.04 14.12
C ALA A 47 6.96 -10.10 14.40
N ARG A 48 8.22 -9.83 14.07
CA ARG A 48 9.34 -10.75 14.34
C ARG A 48 9.52 -11.02 15.83
N ARG A 49 9.47 -9.99 16.67
CA ARG A 49 9.58 -10.13 18.14
C ARG A 49 8.43 -10.98 18.68
N ARG A 50 7.19 -10.73 18.24
CA ARG A 50 6.01 -11.49 18.68
C ARG A 50 6.06 -12.93 18.20
N LEU A 51 6.44 -13.16 16.95
CA LEU A 51 6.56 -14.50 16.41
C LEU A 51 7.61 -15.31 17.19
N ALA A 52 8.78 -14.72 17.42
CA ALA A 52 9.84 -15.37 18.22
C ALA A 52 9.37 -15.69 19.65
N ALA A 53 8.72 -14.75 20.33
CA ALA A 53 8.18 -14.96 21.66
C ALA A 53 7.12 -16.09 21.70
N ASN A 54 6.26 -16.17 20.69
CA ASN A 54 5.26 -17.22 20.59
C ASN A 54 5.88 -18.60 20.28
N VAL A 55 6.95 -18.65 19.49
CA VAL A 55 7.74 -19.87 19.25
C VAL A 55 8.38 -20.34 20.56
N MET A 56 9.03 -19.44 21.31
CA MET A 56 9.66 -19.77 22.60
C MET A 56 8.65 -20.37 23.59
N LYS A 57 7.46 -19.79 23.70
CA LYS A 57 6.37 -20.36 24.55
C LYS A 57 6.02 -21.80 24.20
N ILE A 58 6.01 -22.15 22.90
CA ILE A 58 5.73 -23.53 22.46
C ILE A 58 6.89 -24.45 22.81
N VAL A 59 8.14 -23.99 22.62
CA VAL A 59 9.34 -24.75 22.93
C VAL A 59 9.44 -25.00 24.44
N ASP A 60 9.20 -24.00 25.27
CA ASP A 60 9.22 -24.09 26.72
C ASP A 60 8.16 -25.07 27.25
N ALA A 61 6.97 -25.10 26.63
CA ALA A 61 5.86 -25.96 27.06
C ALA A 61 5.97 -27.42 26.56
N HIS A 62 6.50 -27.64 25.34
CA HIS A 62 6.40 -28.93 24.63
C HIS A 62 7.71 -29.40 24.01
N GLY A 63 8.82 -28.69 24.25
CA GLY A 63 10.10 -28.92 23.59
C GLY A 63 10.07 -28.60 22.08
N GLU A 64 11.19 -28.79 21.39
CA GLU A 64 11.30 -28.55 19.95
C GLU A 64 10.35 -29.42 19.12
N SER A 65 10.02 -30.63 19.59
CA SER A 65 9.03 -31.51 18.97
C SER A 65 7.63 -30.91 18.91
N GLY A 66 7.30 -29.97 19.80
CA GLY A 66 6.05 -29.23 19.81
C GLY A 66 5.87 -28.36 18.58
N LEU A 67 6.93 -27.76 18.05
CA LEU A 67 6.90 -26.94 16.84
C LEU A 67 6.57 -27.76 15.59
N GLN A 68 7.03 -29.02 15.54
CA GLN A 68 6.78 -29.91 14.39
C GLN A 68 5.35 -30.42 14.32
N LYS A 69 4.63 -30.44 15.45
CA LYS A 69 3.24 -30.87 15.53
C LYS A 69 2.25 -29.79 15.10
N VAL A 70 2.65 -28.52 15.13
CA VAL A 70 1.77 -27.40 14.76
C VAL A 70 1.95 -27.08 13.27
N VAL A 71 1.03 -27.58 12.45
CA VAL A 71 1.10 -27.44 10.97
C VAL A 71 1.20 -25.97 10.51
N PHE A 72 0.45 -25.08 11.15
CA PHE A 72 0.45 -23.65 10.82
C PHE A 72 1.38 -22.80 11.70
N GLY A 73 2.01 -23.37 12.70
CA GLY A 73 2.86 -22.64 13.63
C GLY A 73 2.13 -21.52 14.38
N PRO A 74 2.82 -20.77 15.24
CA PRO A 74 2.26 -19.61 15.91
C PRO A 74 2.08 -18.43 14.95
N GLY A 75 1.11 -17.54 15.23
CA GLY A 75 0.94 -16.27 14.53
C GLY A 75 1.77 -15.17 15.13
N SER A 76 1.95 -14.06 14.37
CA SER A 76 2.60 -12.83 14.82
C SER A 76 1.65 -11.87 15.55
N GLY A 77 0.35 -12.17 15.56
CA GLY A 77 -0.69 -11.39 16.25
C GLY A 77 -1.20 -10.20 15.44
N LEU A 78 -1.76 -9.19 16.13
CA LEU A 78 -2.34 -8.00 15.49
C LEU A 78 -1.23 -7.06 14.97
N HIS A 79 -1.36 -6.63 13.72
CA HIS A 79 -0.41 -5.80 13.01
C HIS A 79 -0.89 -4.33 12.93
N LEU A 80 -0.81 -3.59 14.05
CA LEU A 80 -1.24 -2.18 14.10
C LEU A 80 -0.45 -1.27 13.16
N TRP A 81 0.86 -1.50 13.03
CA TRP A 81 1.70 -0.75 12.10
C TRP A 81 1.38 -1.05 10.65
N ARG A 82 0.89 -2.25 10.35
CA ARG A 82 0.42 -2.63 9.01
C ARG A 82 -0.90 -1.92 8.65
N LEU A 83 -1.79 -1.74 9.63
CA LEU A 83 -2.98 -0.89 9.46
C LEU A 83 -2.59 0.57 9.20
N ALA A 84 -1.64 1.11 9.96
CA ALA A 84 -1.11 2.46 9.73
C ALA A 84 -0.48 2.59 8.33
N ALA A 85 0.25 1.56 7.88
CA ALA A 85 0.77 1.50 6.51
C ALA A 85 -0.36 1.54 5.47
N GLY A 86 -1.47 0.84 5.70
CA GLY A 86 -2.66 0.89 4.83
C GLY A 86 -3.25 2.29 4.74
N ILE A 87 -3.33 3.03 5.87
CA ILE A 87 -3.79 4.43 5.89
C ILE A 87 -2.87 5.31 5.03
N CYS A 88 -1.55 5.22 5.25
CA CYS A 88 -0.57 5.99 4.49
C CYS A 88 -0.59 5.63 2.99
N ALA A 89 -0.74 4.34 2.66
CA ALA A 89 -0.85 3.85 1.29
C ALA A 89 -2.09 4.43 0.58
N GLY A 90 -3.24 4.44 1.24
CA GLY A 90 -4.47 5.05 0.72
C GLY A 90 -4.31 6.55 0.45
N ALA A 91 -3.65 7.28 1.37
CA ALA A 91 -3.33 8.68 1.19
C ALA A 91 -2.36 8.91 0.01
N ALA A 92 -1.35 8.05 -0.16
CA ALA A 92 -0.44 8.11 -1.30
C ALA A 92 -1.17 7.95 -2.65
N VAL A 93 -2.09 6.97 -2.74
CA VAL A 93 -2.90 6.75 -3.95
C VAL A 93 -3.85 7.92 -4.21
N ALA A 94 -4.39 8.54 -3.15
CA ALA A 94 -5.23 9.72 -3.27
C ALA A 94 -4.49 10.93 -3.85
N VAL A 95 -3.18 11.02 -3.61
CA VAL A 95 -2.34 12.05 -4.25
C VAL A 95 -2.07 11.69 -5.72
N LYS A 96 -1.64 10.44 -6.00
CA LYS A 96 -1.26 10.04 -7.37
C LYS A 96 -1.33 8.52 -7.53
N TRP A 97 -2.00 8.04 -8.58
CA TRP A 97 -2.25 6.61 -8.79
C TRP A 97 -1.00 5.75 -9.02
N ASN A 98 0.09 6.34 -9.52
CA ASN A 98 1.35 5.60 -9.67
C ASN A 98 1.90 5.08 -8.33
N SER A 99 1.42 5.59 -7.18
CA SER A 99 1.68 5.02 -5.85
C SER A 99 1.35 3.53 -5.74
N LEU A 100 0.39 3.03 -6.56
CA LEU A 100 0.03 1.62 -6.59
C LEU A 100 1.22 0.70 -6.90
N PHE A 101 2.16 1.13 -7.75
CA PHE A 101 3.36 0.34 -8.06
C PHE A 101 4.26 0.19 -6.83
N PHE A 102 4.46 1.27 -6.07
CA PHE A 102 5.23 1.22 -4.82
C PHE A 102 4.54 0.36 -3.77
N ILE A 103 3.22 0.48 -3.62
CA ILE A 103 2.43 -0.32 -2.68
C ILE A 103 2.49 -1.80 -3.04
N ALA A 104 2.40 -2.16 -4.31
CA ALA A 104 2.53 -3.54 -4.79
C ALA A 104 3.92 -4.10 -4.44
N ALA A 105 4.99 -3.35 -4.72
CA ALA A 105 6.35 -3.76 -4.37
C ALA A 105 6.54 -3.94 -2.85
N MET A 106 6.02 -3.00 -2.05
CA MET A 106 6.06 -3.08 -0.59
C MET A 106 5.22 -4.24 -0.04
N GLY A 107 4.08 -4.54 -0.65
CA GLY A 107 3.24 -5.70 -0.31
C GLY A 107 4.00 -7.01 -0.52
N VAL A 108 4.63 -7.19 -1.68
CA VAL A 108 5.47 -8.34 -1.99
C VAL A 108 6.64 -8.44 -0.99
N LEU A 109 7.33 -7.34 -0.72
CA LEU A 109 8.43 -7.27 0.25
C LEU A 109 7.97 -7.70 1.67
N THR A 110 6.79 -7.27 2.08
CA THR A 110 6.20 -7.63 3.38
C THR A 110 5.99 -9.13 3.50
N VAL A 111 5.43 -9.76 2.46
CA VAL A 111 5.25 -11.22 2.41
C VAL A 111 6.60 -11.95 2.49
N PHE A 112 7.62 -11.50 1.75
CA PHE A 112 8.96 -12.08 1.84
C PHE A 112 9.59 -11.91 3.23
N TRP A 113 9.37 -10.79 3.90
CA TRP A 113 9.83 -10.60 5.27
C TRP A 113 9.18 -11.58 6.26
N ASP A 114 7.88 -11.82 6.11
CA ASP A 114 7.15 -12.76 6.96
C ASP A 114 7.58 -14.22 6.65
N MET A 115 7.75 -14.56 5.38
CA MET A 115 8.32 -15.87 4.98
C MET A 115 9.71 -16.10 5.59
N ASN A 116 10.59 -15.11 5.48
CA ASN A 116 11.95 -15.21 6.01
C ASN A 116 11.98 -15.30 7.55
N ALA A 117 11.10 -14.57 8.24
CA ALA A 117 10.99 -14.66 9.69
C ALA A 117 10.62 -16.08 10.16
N ARG A 118 9.65 -16.72 9.49
CA ARG A 118 9.24 -18.09 9.76
C ARG A 118 10.32 -19.11 9.40
N ARG A 119 11.02 -18.91 8.27
CA ARG A 119 12.11 -19.74 7.81
C ARG A 119 13.27 -19.77 8.81
N ILE A 120 13.70 -18.60 9.32
CA ILE A 120 14.80 -18.50 10.30
C ILE A 120 14.45 -19.22 11.60
N LEU A 121 13.18 -19.25 12.01
CA LEU A 121 12.72 -19.96 13.20
C LEU A 121 12.49 -21.45 12.97
N GLY A 122 12.86 -22.01 11.81
CA GLY A 122 12.73 -23.44 11.51
C GLY A 122 11.28 -23.94 11.43
N LEU A 123 10.30 -23.07 11.20
CA LEU A 123 8.89 -23.45 11.15
C LEU A 123 8.60 -24.26 9.88
N LYS A 124 7.82 -25.34 10.02
CA LYS A 124 7.40 -26.19 8.91
C LYS A 124 6.48 -25.42 7.95
N ASN A 125 6.60 -25.72 6.65
CA ASN A 125 5.78 -25.08 5.60
C ASN A 125 5.80 -23.54 5.64
N TRP A 126 6.91 -22.96 6.08
CA TRP A 126 7.08 -21.53 6.33
C TRP A 126 6.57 -20.64 5.19
N GLY A 127 6.78 -21.02 3.92
CA GLY A 127 6.39 -20.22 2.76
C GLY A 127 4.87 -20.18 2.58
N LEU A 128 4.22 -21.34 2.51
CA LEU A 128 2.75 -21.43 2.33
C LEU A 128 2.01 -20.84 3.54
N VAL A 129 2.48 -21.16 4.73
CA VAL A 129 1.86 -20.65 5.97
C VAL A 129 2.00 -19.14 6.07
N ALA A 130 3.15 -18.56 5.71
CA ALA A 130 3.31 -17.11 5.66
C ALA A 130 2.34 -16.47 4.64
N LEU A 131 2.22 -17.06 3.46
CA LEU A 131 1.32 -16.54 2.43
C LEU A 131 -0.14 -16.50 2.91
N ILE A 132 -0.62 -17.59 3.51
CA ILE A 132 -2.03 -17.70 3.93
C ILE A 132 -2.28 -16.91 5.22
N ARG A 133 -1.42 -17.09 6.23
CA ARG A 133 -1.66 -16.58 7.58
C ARG A 133 -1.23 -15.13 7.79
N GLU A 134 -0.26 -14.67 7.04
CA GLU A 134 0.26 -13.30 7.11
C GLU A 134 -0.03 -12.51 5.82
N GLY A 135 0.13 -13.12 4.64
CA GLY A 135 -0.02 -12.45 3.36
C GLY A 135 -1.47 -12.03 3.07
N ILE A 136 -2.46 -12.92 3.28
CA ILE A 136 -3.88 -12.58 3.08
C ILE A 136 -4.31 -11.48 4.07
N PRO A 137 -4.08 -11.58 5.38
CA PRO A 137 -4.35 -10.49 6.29
C PRO A 137 -3.61 -9.19 5.94
N ALA A 138 -2.35 -9.28 5.50
CA ALA A 138 -1.59 -8.11 5.06
C ALA A 138 -2.24 -7.41 3.86
N PHE A 139 -2.70 -8.18 2.89
CA PHE A 139 -3.43 -7.64 1.74
C PHE A 139 -4.70 -6.92 2.20
N ILE A 140 -5.52 -7.54 3.05
CA ILE A 140 -6.75 -6.94 3.56
C ILE A 140 -6.45 -5.66 4.36
N GLN A 141 -5.42 -5.68 5.21
CA GLN A 141 -5.05 -4.52 6.02
C GLN A 141 -4.48 -3.37 5.17
N MET A 142 -3.64 -3.66 4.20
CA MET A 142 -3.03 -2.61 3.36
C MET A 142 -3.99 -2.12 2.29
N ILE A 143 -4.57 -3.03 1.51
CA ILE A 143 -5.43 -2.66 0.37
C ILE A 143 -6.83 -2.29 0.84
N GLY A 144 -7.42 -3.06 1.76
CA GLY A 144 -8.78 -2.77 2.27
C GLY A 144 -8.83 -1.44 3.02
N VAL A 145 -7.88 -1.21 3.97
CA VAL A 145 -7.80 0.07 4.69
C VAL A 145 -7.41 1.20 3.73
N GLY A 146 -6.45 0.96 2.83
CA GLY A 146 -6.07 1.94 1.82
C GLY A 146 -7.23 2.37 0.93
N LEU A 147 -8.07 1.42 0.50
CA LEU A 147 -9.27 1.71 -0.29
C LEU A 147 -10.29 2.54 0.50
N ILE A 148 -10.51 2.22 1.78
CA ILE A 148 -11.40 3.02 2.64
C ILE A 148 -10.88 4.45 2.74
N VAL A 149 -9.60 4.64 3.02
CA VAL A 149 -8.97 5.98 3.08
C VAL A 149 -9.10 6.69 1.74
N TYR A 150 -8.80 6.02 0.63
CA TYR A 150 -8.97 6.58 -0.71
C TYR A 150 -10.41 7.06 -0.95
N LEU A 151 -11.42 6.23 -0.65
CA LEU A 151 -12.82 6.59 -0.83
C LEU A 151 -13.25 7.75 0.08
N THR A 152 -12.68 7.87 1.28
CA THR A 152 -12.97 9.02 2.16
C THR A 152 -12.48 10.35 1.57
N THR A 153 -11.43 10.34 0.76
CA THR A 153 -10.97 11.57 0.08
C THR A 153 -11.97 12.07 -0.97
N TRP A 154 -12.87 11.20 -1.45
CA TRP A 154 -13.93 11.52 -2.40
C TRP A 154 -15.23 12.02 -1.74
N ILE A 155 -15.29 12.16 -0.41
CA ILE A 155 -16.50 12.60 0.31
C ILE A 155 -17.02 13.93 -0.22
N GLY A 156 -16.12 14.88 -0.53
CA GLY A 156 -16.51 16.16 -1.14
C GLY A 156 -17.21 16.01 -2.49
N TRP A 157 -16.69 15.10 -3.33
CA TRP A 157 -17.28 14.77 -4.62
C TRP A 157 -18.64 14.08 -4.45
N PHE A 158 -18.78 13.15 -3.52
CA PHE A 158 -20.05 12.47 -3.22
C PHE A 158 -21.13 13.43 -2.73
N LYS A 159 -20.75 14.44 -1.94
CA LYS A 159 -21.67 15.45 -1.40
C LYS A 159 -22.04 16.55 -2.40
N SER A 160 -21.26 16.73 -3.44
CA SER A 160 -21.52 17.78 -4.45
C SER A 160 -22.45 17.28 -5.54
N SER A 161 -23.56 17.96 -5.74
CA SER A 161 -24.49 17.68 -6.84
C SER A 161 -23.93 18.07 -8.21
N ASN A 162 -23.03 19.06 -8.26
CA ASN A 162 -22.48 19.63 -9.50
C ASN A 162 -21.04 19.17 -9.79
N ALA A 163 -20.54 18.15 -9.09
CA ALA A 163 -19.21 17.66 -9.35
C ALA A 163 -19.13 16.99 -10.74
N PHE A 164 -17.95 17.06 -11.35
CA PHE A 164 -17.70 16.48 -12.66
C PHE A 164 -18.06 14.98 -12.68
N TYR A 165 -18.72 14.51 -13.71
CA TYR A 165 -19.25 13.16 -13.91
C TYR A 165 -20.46 12.76 -13.04
N ARG A 166 -20.96 13.62 -12.12
CA ARG A 166 -22.13 13.28 -11.27
C ARG A 166 -23.43 13.06 -12.07
N HIS A 167 -23.53 13.61 -13.26
CA HIS A 167 -24.71 13.49 -14.15
C HIS A 167 -24.47 12.58 -15.36
N TRP A 168 -23.39 11.82 -15.35
CA TRP A 168 -23.04 10.93 -16.47
C TRP A 168 -24.12 9.86 -16.72
N SER A 169 -24.72 9.28 -15.68
CA SER A 169 -25.79 8.29 -15.78
C SER A 169 -27.05 8.84 -16.48
N ASN A 170 -27.34 10.13 -16.37
CA ASN A 170 -28.48 10.76 -17.04
C ASN A 170 -28.30 10.78 -18.57
N GLN A 171 -27.06 10.88 -19.04
CA GLN A 171 -26.75 10.88 -20.47
C GLN A 171 -26.55 9.44 -21.02
N PHE A 172 -26.13 8.51 -20.17
CA PHE A 172 -25.80 7.13 -20.53
C PHE A 172 -26.40 6.12 -19.53
N PRO A 173 -27.76 6.02 -19.41
CA PRO A 173 -28.41 5.24 -18.36
C PRO A 173 -28.10 3.73 -18.46
N ASP A 174 -27.98 3.22 -19.68
CA ASP A 174 -27.74 1.80 -19.95
C ASP A 174 -26.27 1.45 -20.16
N SER A 175 -25.36 2.40 -19.99
CA SER A 175 -23.95 2.24 -20.20
C SER A 175 -23.21 1.92 -18.89
N GLY A 176 -21.99 1.40 -19.02
CA GLY A 176 -21.08 1.14 -17.91
C GLY A 176 -20.93 -0.32 -17.54
N ALA A 177 -19.73 -0.67 -17.08
CA ALA A 177 -19.32 -2.05 -16.79
C ALA A 177 -19.86 -2.58 -15.46
N VAL A 178 -20.20 -1.70 -14.50
CA VAL A 178 -20.50 -2.08 -13.10
C VAL A 178 -21.93 -1.67 -12.69
N LYS A 179 -22.90 -2.03 -13.51
CA LYS A 179 -24.32 -1.69 -13.28
C LYS A 179 -24.91 -2.18 -11.94
N TRP A 180 -24.29 -3.17 -11.32
CA TRP A 180 -24.68 -3.76 -10.04
C TRP A 180 -24.26 -2.91 -8.83
N LEU A 181 -23.37 -1.93 -9.00
CA LEU A 181 -22.97 -1.02 -7.94
C LEU A 181 -24.02 0.06 -7.70
N PRO A 182 -24.13 0.59 -6.46
CA PRO A 182 -24.85 1.83 -6.17
C PRO A 182 -24.43 2.96 -7.12
N GLU A 183 -25.39 3.82 -7.48
CA GLU A 183 -25.16 4.85 -8.51
C GLU A 183 -23.91 5.70 -8.29
N ASP A 184 -23.69 6.17 -7.07
CA ASP A 184 -22.53 7.00 -6.74
C ASP A 184 -21.19 6.28 -6.98
N LEU A 185 -21.10 4.99 -6.63
CA LEU A 185 -19.90 4.19 -6.87
C LEU A 185 -19.73 3.85 -8.35
N ARG A 186 -20.83 3.66 -9.08
CA ARG A 186 -20.81 3.48 -10.54
C ARG A 186 -20.29 4.73 -11.23
N LEU A 187 -20.77 5.91 -10.85
CA LEU A 187 -20.30 7.19 -11.39
C LEU A 187 -18.81 7.42 -11.11
N LEU A 188 -18.37 7.09 -9.88
CA LEU A 188 -16.96 7.18 -9.53
C LEU A 188 -16.11 6.20 -10.35
N TRP A 189 -16.60 4.98 -10.59
CA TRP A 189 -15.91 4.00 -11.44
C TRP A 189 -15.77 4.52 -12.88
N GLU A 190 -16.83 5.05 -13.46
CA GLU A 190 -16.79 5.60 -14.83
C GLU A 190 -15.86 6.81 -14.93
N TYR A 191 -15.86 7.68 -13.92
CA TYR A 191 -14.88 8.78 -13.82
C TYR A 191 -13.44 8.24 -13.86
N HIS A 192 -13.12 7.23 -13.03
CA HIS A 192 -11.79 6.65 -12.98
C HIS A 192 -11.40 5.96 -14.29
N THR A 193 -12.33 5.24 -14.89
CA THR A 193 -12.13 4.59 -16.19
C THR A 193 -11.84 5.61 -17.29
N SER A 194 -12.58 6.70 -17.31
CA SER A 194 -12.37 7.80 -18.26
C SER A 194 -11.01 8.48 -18.04
N ALA A 195 -10.66 8.79 -16.79
CA ALA A 195 -9.36 9.35 -16.45
C ALA A 195 -8.21 8.41 -16.85
N PHE A 196 -8.33 7.11 -16.61
CA PHE A 196 -7.34 6.11 -17.00
C PHE A 196 -7.17 6.04 -18.53
N LYS A 197 -8.28 6.00 -19.28
CA LYS A 197 -8.26 5.98 -20.76
C LYS A 197 -7.58 7.23 -21.31
N PHE A 198 -7.91 8.40 -20.74
CA PHE A 198 -7.28 9.65 -21.14
C PHE A 198 -5.77 9.62 -20.94
N HIS A 199 -5.31 9.26 -19.74
CA HIS A 199 -3.87 9.25 -19.42
C HIS A 199 -3.10 8.15 -20.16
N SER A 200 -3.70 6.98 -20.38
CA SER A 200 -3.04 5.90 -21.14
C SER A 200 -2.96 6.15 -22.63
N GLY A 201 -3.87 6.96 -23.17
CA GLY A 201 -3.88 7.38 -24.58
C GLY A 201 -3.11 8.67 -24.85
N LEU A 202 -2.60 9.34 -23.83
CA LEU A 202 -1.90 10.61 -23.98
C LEU A 202 -0.53 10.39 -24.62
N SER A 203 -0.38 10.79 -25.87
CA SER A 203 0.88 10.81 -26.60
C SER A 203 1.16 12.23 -27.08
N SER A 204 1.77 13.05 -26.25
CA SER A 204 2.24 14.36 -26.66
C SER A 204 3.76 14.37 -26.72
N GLU A 205 4.30 14.87 -27.83
CA GLU A 205 5.73 15.14 -27.90
C GLU A 205 6.10 16.22 -26.88
N HIS A 206 7.07 15.91 -26.04
CA HIS A 206 7.60 16.88 -25.08
C HIS A 206 9.03 17.24 -25.47
N ARG A 207 9.32 18.54 -25.62
CA ARG A 207 10.62 19.04 -26.09
C ARG A 207 11.79 18.57 -25.21
N TYR A 208 11.54 18.31 -23.93
CA TYR A 208 12.52 17.83 -22.94
C TYR A 208 12.25 16.38 -22.52
N ALA A 209 11.53 15.60 -23.32
CA ALA A 209 11.34 14.18 -23.04
C ALA A 209 12.68 13.46 -23.05
N SER A 210 13.01 12.76 -21.96
CA SER A 210 14.17 11.91 -21.86
C SER A 210 13.74 10.49 -21.48
N GLN A 211 14.46 9.50 -22.00
CA GLN A 211 14.21 8.11 -21.64
C GLN A 211 14.78 7.82 -20.24
N ALA A 212 14.19 6.89 -19.49
CA ALA A 212 14.59 6.57 -18.13
C ALA A 212 16.08 6.19 -17.99
N TRP A 213 16.67 5.60 -19.02
CA TRP A 213 18.11 5.25 -19.04
C TRP A 213 19.05 6.43 -19.34
N GLN A 214 18.52 7.61 -19.61
CA GLN A 214 19.29 8.85 -19.84
C GLN A 214 19.41 9.71 -18.57
N TRP A 215 18.79 9.29 -17.51
CA TRP A 215 18.77 9.98 -16.21
C TRP A 215 20.03 9.72 -15.39
#